data_578c64dc2ae6f8ee44adea2dc329fc44
#
_entry.id   578c64dc2ae6f8ee44adea2dc329fc44
#
_cell.length_a   1.000
_cell.length_b   1.000
_cell.length_c   1.000
_cell.angle_alpha   90.00
_cell.angle_beta   90.00
_cell.angle_gamma   90.00
#
_symmetry.space_group_name_H-M   'P 1'
#
loop_
_entity.id
_entity.type
_entity.pdbx_description
1 polymer ?
#
loop_
_entity_poly.entity_id
_entity_poly.type
_entity_poly.pdbx_seq_one_letter_code
_entity_poly.pdbx_strand_id
1 'polypeptide(L)'
;MIIYNVTINIDHAVHDEWMKWMRETHIPEVMRSGMFTENRMLKVLGDEDSGGVTYSIQYTCKNMDDFQRYEKEFAPAFRNEYKNKFNDRFVAFRTLLEIVG
;
A
#
# COMPACT_ATOMS: atom_id res chain seq x y z
N MET A 1 -15.45 -0.14 10.58
CA MET A 1 -14.00 -0.08 10.25
C MET A 1 -13.81 -0.36 8.76
N ILE A 2 -12.97 0.41 8.15
CA ILE A 2 -12.66 0.32 6.72
C ILE A 2 -11.21 -0.12 6.56
N ILE A 3 -10.96 -1.01 5.61
CA ILE A 3 -9.59 -1.38 5.23
C ILE A 3 -9.31 -0.81 3.85
N TYR A 4 -8.26 0.00 3.76
CA TYR A 4 -7.70 0.45 2.49
C TYR A 4 -6.65 -0.55 2.09
N ASN A 5 -6.93 -1.31 1.04
CA ASN A 5 -6.06 -2.38 0.55
C ASN A 5 -5.37 -1.94 -0.73
N VAL A 6 -4.04 -2.02 -0.74
CA VAL A 6 -3.24 -1.80 -1.95
C VAL A 6 -2.65 -3.15 -2.34
N THR A 7 -3.08 -3.68 -3.47
CA THR A 7 -2.50 -4.90 -4.05
C THR A 7 -1.44 -4.47 -5.05
N ILE A 8 -0.20 -4.91 -4.85
CA ILE A 8 0.90 -4.49 -5.69
C ILE A 8 1.72 -5.69 -6.14
N ASN A 9 2.03 -5.73 -7.43
CA ASN A 9 3.02 -6.65 -7.98
C ASN A 9 4.28 -5.86 -8.24
N ILE A 10 5.37 -6.23 -7.56
CA ILE A 10 6.66 -5.57 -7.68
C ILE A 10 7.63 -6.44 -8.46
N ASP A 11 8.32 -5.84 -9.43
CA ASP A 11 9.34 -6.51 -10.24
C ASP A 11 10.42 -7.11 -9.34
N HIS A 12 10.83 -8.36 -9.63
CA HIS A 12 11.88 -9.06 -8.89
C HIS A 12 13.16 -8.23 -8.78
N ALA A 13 13.52 -7.51 -9.84
CA ALA A 13 14.78 -6.78 -9.90
C ALA A 13 14.89 -5.68 -8.83
N VAL A 14 13.76 -5.15 -8.37
CA VAL A 14 13.74 -4.06 -7.37
C VAL A 14 13.07 -4.49 -6.07
N HIS A 15 12.74 -5.77 -5.93
CA HIS A 15 11.98 -6.28 -4.80
C HIS A 15 12.62 -5.95 -3.44
N ASP A 16 13.92 -6.21 -3.28
CA ASP A 16 14.56 -6.05 -1.98
C ASP A 16 14.69 -4.58 -1.60
N GLU A 17 15.02 -3.72 -2.57
CA GLU A 17 15.02 -2.27 -2.37
C GLU A 17 13.63 -1.76 -2.00
N TRP A 18 12.60 -2.24 -2.71
CA TRP A 18 11.21 -1.88 -2.44
C TRP A 18 10.77 -2.31 -1.04
N MET A 19 11.10 -3.54 -0.65
CA MET A 19 10.72 -4.06 0.67
C MET A 19 11.32 -3.21 1.79
N LYS A 20 12.59 -2.85 1.67
CA LYS A 20 13.27 -2.00 2.64
C LYS A 20 12.61 -0.62 2.71
N TRP A 21 12.36 -0.02 1.57
CA TRP A 21 11.73 1.30 1.48
C TRP A 21 10.32 1.29 2.07
N MET A 22 9.53 0.26 1.77
CA MET A 22 8.18 0.10 2.31
C MET A 22 8.21 0.05 3.84
N ARG A 23 9.07 -0.77 4.40
CA ARG A 23 9.15 -0.97 5.87
C ARG A 23 9.74 0.23 6.59
N GLU A 24 10.75 0.86 6.04
CA GLU A 24 11.49 1.91 6.73
C GLU A 24 10.97 3.32 6.45
N THR A 25 10.35 3.54 5.31
CA THR A 25 9.96 4.86 4.85
C THR A 25 8.48 5.00 4.56
N HIS A 26 7.97 4.25 3.59
CA HIS A 26 6.64 4.51 3.06
C HIS A 26 5.52 4.19 4.06
N ILE A 27 5.49 2.98 4.59
CA ILE A 27 4.45 2.59 5.56
C ILE A 27 4.48 3.49 6.80
N PRO A 28 5.65 3.77 7.40
CA PRO A 28 5.70 4.73 8.50
C PRO A 28 5.18 6.12 8.15
N GLU A 29 5.45 6.62 6.95
CA GLU A 29 4.92 7.92 6.52
C GLU A 29 3.40 7.91 6.39
N VAL A 30 2.85 6.85 5.80
CA VAL A 30 1.39 6.68 5.69
C VAL A 30 0.75 6.66 7.08
N MET A 31 1.35 5.93 8.01
CA MET A 31 0.84 5.84 9.38
C MET A 31 0.94 7.17 10.13
N ARG A 32 1.97 7.97 9.85
CA ARG A 32 2.12 9.31 10.47
C ARG A 32 1.06 10.31 10.01
N SER A 33 0.32 10.01 8.94
CA SER A 33 -0.83 10.84 8.55
C SER A 33 -1.90 10.91 9.65
N GLY A 34 -1.92 9.90 10.54
CA GLY A 34 -2.91 9.81 11.62
C GLY A 34 -4.27 9.30 11.17
N MET A 35 -4.43 8.98 9.88
CA MET A 35 -5.73 8.54 9.35
C MET A 35 -5.98 7.05 9.53
N PHE A 36 -4.94 6.27 9.82
CA PHE A 36 -5.05 4.83 9.99
C PHE A 36 -4.63 4.40 11.38
N THR A 37 -5.29 3.35 11.91
CA THR A 37 -5.03 2.83 13.24
C THR A 37 -4.05 1.67 13.26
N GLU A 38 -3.96 0.92 12.15
CA GLU A 38 -3.04 -0.21 12.04
C GLU A 38 -2.76 -0.53 10.58
N ASN A 39 -1.73 -1.33 10.34
CA ASN A 39 -1.36 -1.78 9.01
C ASN A 39 -0.89 -3.22 9.04
N ARG A 40 -0.98 -3.89 7.88
CA ARG A 40 -0.40 -5.21 7.65
C ARG A 40 0.13 -5.31 6.23
N MET A 41 1.20 -6.05 6.05
CA MET A 41 1.69 -6.41 4.73
C MET A 41 1.63 -7.93 4.60
N LEU A 42 0.91 -8.42 3.59
CA LEU A 42 0.70 -9.84 3.34
C LEU A 42 1.22 -10.19 1.96
N LYS A 43 1.88 -11.35 1.86
CA LYS A 43 2.30 -11.86 0.56
C LYS A 43 1.17 -12.68 -0.04
N VAL A 44 0.84 -12.42 -1.29
CA VAL A 44 -0.13 -13.24 -2.04
C VAL A 44 0.59 -14.51 -2.49
N LEU A 45 0.03 -15.65 -2.10
CA LEU A 45 0.62 -16.96 -2.43
C LEU A 45 0.05 -17.47 -3.75
N GLY A 46 0.87 -18.21 -4.51
CA GLY A 46 0.44 -18.82 -5.74
C GLY A 46 0.56 -17.95 -6.99
N ASP A 47 1.28 -16.82 -6.89
CA ASP A 47 1.45 -15.87 -7.99
C ASP A 47 2.89 -15.88 -8.53
N GLU A 48 3.50 -17.06 -8.59
CA GLU A 48 4.91 -17.21 -8.93
C GLU A 48 5.25 -16.91 -10.39
N ASP A 49 4.26 -17.01 -11.28
CA ASP A 49 4.47 -16.85 -12.72
C ASP A 49 4.25 -15.43 -13.23
N SER A 50 4.04 -14.47 -12.33
CA SER A 50 3.67 -13.10 -12.72
C SER A 50 4.85 -12.22 -13.15
N GLY A 51 6.10 -12.70 -13.01
CA GLY A 51 7.30 -11.89 -13.27
C GLY A 51 7.70 -11.00 -12.11
N GLY A 52 6.97 -11.03 -11.01
CA GLY A 52 7.23 -10.26 -9.81
C GLY A 52 6.68 -10.95 -8.59
N VAL A 53 6.60 -10.22 -7.48
CA VAL A 53 6.03 -10.70 -6.22
C VAL A 53 4.83 -9.83 -5.89
N THR A 54 3.70 -10.46 -5.53
CA THR A 54 2.47 -9.74 -5.21
C THR A 54 2.27 -9.66 -3.72
N TYR A 55 1.97 -8.44 -3.25
CA TYR A 55 1.67 -8.15 -1.85
C TYR A 55 0.34 -7.45 -1.71
N SER A 56 -0.31 -7.66 -0.57
CA SER A 56 -1.47 -6.92 -0.13
C SER A 56 -1.05 -6.08 1.07
N ILE A 57 -1.10 -4.76 0.93
CA ILE A 57 -0.79 -3.84 2.01
C ILE A 57 -2.12 -3.26 2.48
N GLN A 58 -2.46 -3.50 3.75
CA GLN A 58 -3.75 -3.14 4.31
C GLN A 58 -3.58 -2.10 5.42
N TYR A 59 -4.35 -1.03 5.31
CA TYR A 59 -4.40 0.03 6.32
C TYR A 59 -5.82 0.11 6.86
N THR A 60 -5.99 0.05 8.18
CA THR A 60 -7.30 0.11 8.81
C THR A 60 -7.60 1.54 9.24
N CYS A 61 -8.75 2.07 8.85
CA CYS A 61 -9.23 3.36 9.33
C CYS A 61 -10.61 3.22 10.00
N LYS A 62 -10.95 4.17 10.84
CA LYS A 62 -12.17 4.12 11.65
C LYS A 62 -13.43 4.27 10.81
N ASN A 63 -13.39 5.11 9.78
CA ASN A 63 -14.56 5.47 9.00
C ASN A 63 -14.17 6.00 7.62
N MET A 64 -15.18 6.19 6.76
CA MET A 64 -14.96 6.70 5.40
C MET A 64 -14.46 8.14 5.37
N ASP A 65 -14.86 8.96 6.34
CA ASP A 65 -14.41 10.37 6.35
C ASP A 65 -12.90 10.47 6.51
N ASP A 66 -12.32 9.65 7.38
CA ASP A 66 -10.85 9.58 7.57
C ASP A 66 -10.17 9.10 6.30
N PHE A 67 -10.74 8.10 5.63
CA PHE A 67 -10.19 7.62 4.37
C PHE A 67 -10.24 8.68 3.28
N GLN A 68 -11.38 9.38 3.14
CA GLN A 68 -11.53 10.43 2.14
C GLN A 68 -10.57 11.58 2.38
N ARG A 69 -10.33 11.93 3.64
CA ARG A 69 -9.34 12.93 4.01
C ARG A 69 -7.93 12.48 3.62
N TYR A 70 -7.59 11.22 3.89
CA TYR A 70 -6.32 10.64 3.45
C TYR A 70 -6.15 10.76 1.93
N GLU A 71 -7.16 10.35 1.16
CA GLU A 71 -7.13 10.39 -0.30
C GLU A 71 -6.89 11.80 -0.83
N LYS A 72 -7.50 12.79 -0.21
CA LYS A 72 -7.42 14.18 -0.63
C LYS A 72 -6.12 14.86 -0.21
N GLU A 73 -5.72 14.68 1.05
CA GLU A 73 -4.64 15.47 1.65
C GLU A 73 -3.27 14.79 1.62
N PHE A 74 -3.20 13.47 1.62
CA PHE A 74 -1.95 12.74 1.77
C PHE A 74 -1.59 11.85 0.57
N ALA A 75 -2.56 11.14 0.02
CA ALA A 75 -2.31 10.14 -1.01
C ALA A 75 -1.63 10.67 -2.27
N PRO A 76 -1.99 11.86 -2.80
CA PRO A 76 -1.35 12.34 -4.04
C PRO A 76 0.17 12.45 -3.94
N ALA A 77 0.68 12.99 -2.83
CA ALA A 77 2.12 13.13 -2.63
C ALA A 77 2.81 11.77 -2.50
N PHE A 78 2.19 10.84 -1.74
CA PHE A 78 2.74 9.50 -1.56
C PHE A 78 2.76 8.70 -2.86
N ARG A 79 1.71 8.80 -3.68
CA ARG A 79 1.64 8.12 -4.98
C ARG A 79 2.69 8.66 -5.94
N ASN A 80 2.91 9.96 -5.93
CA ASN A 80 3.91 10.60 -6.76
C ASN A 80 5.33 10.17 -6.37
N GLU A 81 5.63 10.13 -5.07
CA GLU A 81 6.90 9.64 -4.55
C GLU A 81 7.15 8.19 -4.93
N TYR A 82 6.13 7.35 -4.77
CA TYR A 82 6.17 5.93 -5.13
C TYR A 82 6.49 5.75 -6.61
N LYS A 83 5.76 6.45 -7.46
CA LYS A 83 5.93 6.39 -8.91
C LYS A 83 7.33 6.86 -9.32
N ASN A 84 7.82 7.95 -8.74
CA ASN A 84 9.14 8.48 -9.06
C ASN A 84 10.25 7.51 -8.65
N LYS A 85 10.09 6.83 -7.52
CA LYS A 85 11.12 5.93 -7.02
C LYS A 85 11.18 4.61 -7.78
N PHE A 86 10.04 4.02 -8.11
CA PHE A 86 9.98 2.70 -8.72
C PHE A 86 9.48 2.68 -10.17
N ASN A 87 9.01 3.83 -10.65
CA ASN A 87 8.59 4.03 -12.05
C ASN A 87 7.81 2.82 -12.59
N ASP A 88 8.16 2.26 -13.73
CA ASP A 88 7.44 1.19 -14.40
C ASP A 88 7.71 -0.21 -13.81
N ARG A 89 8.26 -0.29 -12.59
CA ARG A 89 8.64 -1.55 -11.96
C ARG A 89 7.54 -2.16 -11.10
N PHE A 90 6.33 -1.60 -11.11
CA PHE A 90 5.22 -2.14 -10.33
C PHE A 90 3.89 -1.93 -11.05
N VAL A 91 2.93 -2.79 -10.68
CA VAL A 91 1.52 -2.62 -11.04
C VAL A 91 0.73 -2.68 -9.74
N ALA A 92 -0.18 -1.74 -9.54
CA ALA A 92 -0.95 -1.67 -8.31
C ALA A 92 -2.42 -1.37 -8.59
N PHE A 93 -3.30 -1.93 -7.77
CA PHE A 93 -4.70 -1.53 -7.71
C PHE A 93 -5.15 -1.46 -6.26
N ARG A 94 -6.21 -0.71 -6.03
CA ARG A 94 -6.70 -0.39 -4.68
C ARG A 94 -8.12 -0.87 -4.49
N THR A 95 -8.41 -1.35 -3.29
CA THR A 95 -9.72 -1.86 -2.92
C THR A 95 -10.08 -1.33 -1.54
N LEU A 96 -11.32 -0.90 -1.38
CA LEU A 96 -11.86 -0.58 -0.06
C LEU A 96 -12.66 -1.76 0.44
N LEU A 97 -12.42 -2.15 1.68
CA LEU A 97 -13.08 -3.28 2.32
C LEU A 97 -13.72 -2.80 3.62
N GLU A 98 -14.89 -3.31 3.93
CA GLU A 98 -15.55 -3.05 5.20
C GLU A 98 -15.43 -4.28 6.10
N ILE A 99 -15.06 -4.07 7.35
CA ILE A 99 -15.03 -5.15 8.34
C ILE A 99 -16.46 -5.41 8.80
N VAL A 100 -16.98 -6.58 8.50
CA VAL A 100 -18.38 -6.95 8.82
C VAL A 100 -18.50 -8.07 9.85
N GLY A 101 -17.39 -8.62 10.30
CA GLY A 101 -17.42 -9.70 11.26
C GLY A 101 -16.22 -9.80 12.16
#